data_ed6d4bcf6a36ff7efcf5042b59dc104e
#
_entry.id   ed6d4bcf6a36ff7efcf5042b59dc104e
#
_cell.length_a   1.000
_cell.length_b   1.000
_cell.length_c   1.000
_cell.angle_alpha   90.00
_cell.angle_beta   90.00
_cell.angle_gamma   90.00
#
_symmetry.space_group_name_H-M   'P 1'
#
loop_
_entity.id
_entity.type
_entity.pdbx_description
1 polymer ?
#
loop_
_entity_poly.entity_id
_entity_poly.type
_entity_poly.pdbx_seq_one_letter_code
_entity_poly.pdbx_strand_id
1 'polypeptide(L)'
;METKEEREEITPLVNTFPLGDFDKNRWKKRFFIGVFIVSLAVFTYFVLPQNKKSNNLENINKTQIITPAITKSVSQQTNTIKRETIGFLPSWSVAKKAKVYPKDLTQIIYFGLNVNKDGSIIKYDENNLPVLEWSYFNSDYFGQIRKEASVSGTKVLLSIKSFDNTTIDNIISSQIATNKLTGELLTLIKQYSLDGINIDFEYFTDTNFPTSKYLAEFLEELSARLKKDNPKIIISIDVNATVVVGDKAYNMTKISKAVDQVILMAYDYRGQSSIRSGPPAPIYGEVNEHSIWESVESLSGRVPGNKLILAIPFYGYEWQTVNDKHKSSVIEGSGALATYKRIKELLRERSDIIKSWDDISKSPWLSYIQYGAIKQIYYEDDRSIAEKIKFAKEKNLGGIAIWALGYEGNYRQPWEVIETLLD
;
A
#
# COMPACT_ATOMS: atom_id res chain seq x y z
N MET A 1 -56.76 -10.98 -11.86
CA MET A 1 -55.53 -11.50 -12.47
C MET A 1 -54.39 -10.62 -11.98
N GLU A 2 -53.84 -10.98 -10.82
CA GLU A 2 -52.71 -10.28 -10.21
C GLU A 2 -51.42 -11.01 -10.60
N THR A 3 -50.49 -10.31 -11.22
CA THR A 3 -49.16 -10.82 -11.53
C THR A 3 -48.27 -10.58 -10.34
N LYS A 4 -47.78 -11.66 -9.72
CA LYS A 4 -46.71 -11.62 -8.70
C LYS A 4 -45.40 -11.28 -9.40
N GLU A 5 -44.79 -10.17 -8.99
CA GLU A 5 -43.36 -9.89 -9.22
C GLU A 5 -42.56 -10.67 -8.22
N GLU A 6 -41.74 -11.61 -8.67
CA GLU A 6 -40.70 -12.27 -7.92
C GLU A 6 -39.52 -11.29 -7.70
N ARG A 7 -39.25 -10.97 -6.48
CA ARG A 7 -38.01 -10.28 -6.09
C ARG A 7 -36.90 -11.32 -5.98
N GLU A 8 -35.96 -11.28 -6.89
CA GLU A 8 -34.68 -11.98 -6.72
C GLU A 8 -33.87 -11.34 -5.59
N GLU A 9 -33.70 -12.08 -4.49
CA GLU A 9 -32.75 -11.77 -3.44
C GLU A 9 -31.33 -12.01 -3.95
N ILE A 10 -30.59 -10.93 -4.17
CA ILE A 10 -29.15 -11.01 -4.49
C ILE A 10 -28.40 -11.26 -3.18
N THR A 11 -28.07 -12.50 -2.93
CA THR A 11 -27.15 -12.90 -1.85
C THR A 11 -25.73 -12.47 -2.20
N PRO A 12 -24.99 -11.75 -1.32
CA PRO A 12 -23.60 -11.44 -1.61
C PRO A 12 -22.75 -12.70 -1.47
N LEU A 13 -21.99 -13.03 -2.51
CA LEU A 13 -20.96 -14.06 -2.49
C LEU A 13 -19.87 -13.67 -1.48
N VAL A 14 -19.98 -14.25 -0.29
CA VAL A 14 -18.90 -14.23 0.71
C VAL A 14 -17.91 -15.32 0.32
N ASN A 15 -16.76 -14.94 -0.20
CA ASN A 15 -15.62 -15.85 -0.36
C ASN A 15 -15.09 -16.21 1.05
N THR A 16 -15.56 -17.31 1.60
CA THR A 16 -14.99 -17.94 2.78
C THR A 16 -13.84 -18.84 2.34
N PHE A 17 -12.61 -18.45 2.66
CA PHE A 17 -11.47 -19.37 2.60
C PHE A 17 -11.60 -20.41 3.71
N PRO A 18 -11.31 -21.69 3.46
CA PRO A 18 -11.37 -22.73 4.49
C PRO A 18 -10.24 -22.51 5.51
N LEU A 19 -10.63 -22.26 6.76
CA LEU A 19 -9.73 -22.30 7.90
C LEU A 19 -9.34 -23.77 8.15
N GLY A 20 -8.06 -24.09 7.97
CA GLY A 20 -7.50 -25.37 8.38
C GLY A 20 -7.62 -25.55 9.91
N ASP A 21 -7.91 -26.77 10.34
CA ASP A 21 -8.08 -27.18 11.73
C ASP A 21 -6.90 -26.76 12.61
N PHE A 22 -7.14 -25.82 13.52
CA PHE A 22 -6.19 -25.44 14.56
C PHE A 22 -6.33 -26.36 15.77
N ASP A 23 -5.34 -27.21 16.00
CA ASP A 23 -5.23 -28.08 17.21
C ASP A 23 -4.98 -27.17 18.45
N LYS A 24 -6.04 -27.00 19.25
CA LYS A 24 -6.06 -26.18 20.49
C LYS A 24 -5.20 -26.75 21.65
N ASN A 25 -4.59 -27.92 21.52
CA ASN A 25 -3.90 -28.59 22.64
C ASN A 25 -2.38 -28.37 22.68
N ARG A 26 -1.77 -27.77 21.67
CA ARG A 26 -0.31 -27.59 21.59
C ARG A 26 0.22 -26.32 22.27
N TRP A 27 -0.64 -25.36 22.62
CA TRP A 27 -0.25 -24.05 23.19
C TRP A 27 -0.15 -24.03 24.71
N LYS A 28 -0.79 -24.94 25.43
CA LYS A 28 -0.81 -24.93 26.91
C LYS A 28 0.48 -25.38 27.60
N LYS A 29 1.45 -26.00 26.91
CA LYS A 29 2.71 -26.50 27.52
C LYS A 29 3.92 -25.57 27.38
N ARG A 30 3.83 -24.46 26.63
CA ARG A 30 4.96 -23.52 26.46
C ARG A 30 4.83 -22.21 27.25
N PHE A 31 3.68 -21.95 27.86
CA PHE A 31 3.43 -20.71 28.60
C PHE A 31 3.89 -20.71 30.05
N PHE A 32 4.31 -21.85 30.62
CA PHE A 32 4.67 -21.96 32.04
C PHE A 32 6.18 -21.92 32.34
N ILE A 33 7.07 -21.85 31.37
CA ILE A 33 8.52 -21.82 31.57
C ILE A 33 9.13 -20.42 31.38
N GLY A 34 8.41 -19.48 30.76
CA GLY A 34 8.90 -18.11 30.45
C GLY A 34 8.77 -17.10 31.59
N VAL A 35 7.97 -17.35 32.62
CA VAL A 35 7.63 -16.33 33.64
C VAL A 35 8.58 -16.32 34.83
N PHE A 36 9.47 -17.32 35.00
CA PHE A 36 10.34 -17.44 36.20
C PHE A 36 11.76 -16.88 36.06
N ILE A 37 12.16 -16.34 34.91
CA ILE A 37 13.54 -15.81 34.69
C ILE A 37 13.63 -14.28 34.64
N VAL A 38 12.51 -13.55 34.56
CA VAL A 38 12.54 -12.08 34.44
C VAL A 38 12.48 -11.36 35.80
N SER A 39 12.19 -12.04 36.90
CA SER A 39 12.04 -11.40 38.20
C SER A 39 13.34 -11.24 39.02
N LEU A 40 14.52 -11.68 38.56
CA LEU A 40 15.79 -11.58 39.31
C LEU A 40 16.78 -10.51 38.79
N ALA A 41 16.49 -9.86 37.65
CA ALA A 41 17.42 -8.87 37.05
C ALA A 41 17.09 -7.39 37.35
N VAL A 42 16.00 -7.10 38.07
CA VAL A 42 15.56 -5.71 38.33
C VAL A 42 15.99 -5.19 39.70
N PHE A 43 16.56 -6.04 40.59
CA PHE A 43 16.87 -5.65 41.97
C PHE A 43 18.29 -5.12 42.22
N THR A 44 19.18 -5.09 41.23
CA THR A 44 20.58 -4.66 41.41
C THR A 44 20.94 -3.32 40.78
N TYR A 45 20.00 -2.52 40.28
CA TYR A 45 20.32 -1.25 39.58
C TYR A 45 20.01 0.03 40.38
N PHE A 46 19.58 -0.05 41.64
CA PHE A 46 19.14 1.15 42.40
C PHE A 46 19.85 1.45 43.68
N VAL A 47 21.09 0.98 43.89
CA VAL A 47 21.87 1.41 45.08
C VAL A 47 23.33 1.67 44.71
N LEU A 48 23.67 2.83 44.21
CA LEU A 48 25.00 3.45 44.34
C LEU A 48 24.89 4.98 44.18
N PRO A 49 25.55 5.78 45.04
CA PRO A 49 25.38 7.23 45.08
C PRO A 49 26.20 7.96 44.03
N GLN A 50 25.54 8.91 43.35
CA GLN A 50 26.16 9.82 42.37
C GLN A 50 26.92 10.94 43.10
N ASN A 51 28.23 10.99 42.98
CA ASN A 51 29.08 12.10 43.43
C ASN A 51 28.93 13.30 42.49
N LYS A 52 28.45 14.42 43.04
CA LYS A 52 28.51 15.74 42.43
C LYS A 52 29.93 16.28 42.47
N LYS A 53 30.50 16.71 41.35
CA LYS A 53 31.59 17.70 41.30
C LYS A 53 31.08 18.97 40.64
N SER A 54 31.07 20.03 41.42
CA SER A 54 30.93 21.42 40.99
C SER A 54 32.26 21.91 40.43
N ASN A 55 32.29 22.68 39.37
CA ASN A 55 33.33 23.66 39.10
C ASN A 55 32.80 24.85 38.32
N ASN A 56 32.74 25.94 39.00
CA ASN A 56 33.13 27.34 38.80
C ASN A 56 33.00 27.93 37.37
N LEU A 57 32.20 28.99 37.39
CA LEU A 57 32.14 30.09 36.45
C LEU A 57 33.39 30.95 36.54
N GLU A 58 34.03 31.28 35.45
CA GLU A 58 34.77 32.54 35.30
C GLU A 58 34.52 33.15 33.92
N ASN A 59 34.26 34.45 33.98
CA ASN A 59 34.00 35.41 32.92
C ASN A 59 35.16 35.52 31.92
N ILE A 60 34.87 35.70 30.65
CA ILE A 60 35.58 36.67 29.81
C ILE A 60 34.61 37.25 28.73
N ASN A 61 34.32 38.53 28.86
CA ASN A 61 33.82 39.42 27.82
C ASN A 61 34.88 39.62 26.74
N LYS A 62 34.53 39.49 25.47
CA LYS A 62 34.95 40.42 24.39
C LYS A 62 34.10 40.22 23.14
N THR A 63 33.30 41.23 22.90
CA THR A 63 32.55 41.48 21.66
C THR A 63 33.54 41.74 20.50
N GLN A 64 33.49 40.88 19.48
CA GLN A 64 33.94 41.25 18.16
C GLN A 64 32.76 41.06 17.18
N ILE A 65 32.30 42.22 16.68
CA ILE A 65 31.31 42.29 15.60
C ILE A 65 32.03 41.89 14.30
N ILE A 66 31.76 40.68 13.82
CA ILE A 66 32.16 40.26 12.48
C ILE A 66 30.93 40.45 11.58
N THR A 67 30.98 41.45 10.75
CA THR A 67 30.01 41.67 9.62
C THR A 67 30.11 40.49 8.68
N PRO A 68 29.04 39.71 8.42
CA PRO A 68 29.12 38.65 7.41
C PRO A 68 29.16 39.31 6.03
N ALA A 69 30.18 38.98 5.26
CA ALA A 69 30.24 39.28 3.85
C ALA A 69 29.03 38.67 3.14
N ILE A 70 28.34 39.47 2.33
CA ILE A 70 27.25 39.01 1.47
C ILE A 70 27.84 38.04 0.46
N THR A 71 27.75 36.75 0.78
CA THR A 71 27.99 35.69 -0.19
C THR A 71 26.78 35.70 -1.12
N LYS A 72 27.03 36.00 -2.39
CA LYS A 72 26.05 35.87 -3.45
C LYS A 72 25.43 34.49 -3.37
N SER A 73 24.12 34.45 -3.10
CA SER A 73 23.34 33.23 -3.16
C SER A 73 23.50 32.63 -4.56
N VAL A 74 24.20 31.51 -4.64
CA VAL A 74 24.12 30.61 -5.78
C VAL A 74 22.66 30.20 -5.83
N SER A 75 21.95 30.63 -6.87
CA SER A 75 20.62 30.14 -7.17
C SER A 75 20.73 28.63 -7.36
N GLN A 76 20.38 27.87 -6.33
CA GLN A 76 20.09 26.45 -6.51
C GLN A 76 18.92 26.42 -7.51
N GLN A 77 19.23 26.02 -8.73
CA GLN A 77 18.18 25.51 -9.62
C GLN A 77 17.54 24.34 -8.87
N THR A 78 16.39 24.58 -8.26
CA THR A 78 15.52 23.54 -7.79
C THR A 78 15.06 22.79 -9.03
N ASN A 79 15.77 21.71 -9.39
CA ASN A 79 15.22 20.72 -10.29
C ASN A 79 13.94 20.23 -9.64
N THR A 80 12.80 20.78 -10.04
CA THR A 80 11.49 20.29 -9.63
C THR A 80 11.39 18.84 -10.12
N ILE A 81 11.48 17.90 -9.21
CA ILE A 81 11.27 16.49 -9.51
C ILE A 81 9.81 16.37 -9.93
N LYS A 82 9.57 16.03 -11.20
CA LYS A 82 8.21 15.70 -11.63
C LYS A 82 7.81 14.41 -10.95
N ARG A 83 6.83 14.47 -10.06
CA ARG A 83 6.37 13.33 -9.28
C ARG A 83 5.35 12.52 -10.08
N GLU A 84 5.34 11.22 -9.79
CA GLU A 84 4.38 10.31 -10.40
C GLU A 84 3.04 10.35 -9.65
N THR A 85 1.95 10.32 -10.44
CA THR A 85 0.59 10.04 -9.97
C THR A 85 0.14 8.74 -10.60
N ILE A 86 0.20 7.65 -9.85
CA ILE A 86 -0.09 6.30 -10.32
C ILE A 86 -1.48 5.89 -9.85
N GLY A 87 -2.28 5.26 -10.71
CA GLY A 87 -3.56 4.68 -10.33
C GLY A 87 -3.60 3.19 -10.59
N PHE A 88 -3.88 2.38 -9.56
CA PHE A 88 -4.19 0.97 -9.74
C PHE A 88 -5.64 0.81 -10.18
N LEU A 89 -5.83 0.12 -11.31
CA LEU A 89 -7.15 -0.17 -11.88
C LEU A 89 -7.46 -1.66 -11.78
N PRO A 90 -8.17 -2.09 -10.73
CA PRO A 90 -8.53 -3.50 -10.57
C PRO A 90 -9.54 -3.97 -11.60
N SER A 91 -9.49 -5.27 -11.93
CA SER A 91 -10.42 -5.93 -12.85
C SER A 91 -11.90 -5.70 -12.48
N TRP A 92 -12.23 -5.69 -11.18
CA TRP A 92 -13.61 -5.43 -10.72
C TRP A 92 -14.04 -3.96 -10.89
N SER A 93 -13.11 -3.01 -10.96
CA SER A 93 -13.42 -1.62 -11.31
C SER A 93 -13.68 -1.49 -12.80
N VAL A 94 -12.95 -2.22 -13.64
CA VAL A 94 -13.25 -2.35 -15.09
C VAL A 94 -14.60 -3.00 -15.31
N ALA A 95 -14.93 -4.08 -14.57
CA ALA A 95 -16.22 -4.75 -14.62
C ALA A 95 -17.40 -3.81 -14.34
N LYS A 96 -17.21 -2.92 -13.36
CA LYS A 96 -18.21 -1.89 -12.98
C LYS A 96 -18.18 -0.66 -13.87
N LYS A 97 -17.33 -0.64 -14.90
CA LYS A 97 -17.09 0.53 -15.76
C LYS A 97 -16.82 1.80 -14.93
N ALA A 98 -15.97 1.66 -13.91
CA ALA A 98 -15.59 2.76 -13.04
C ALA A 98 -14.94 3.87 -13.86
N LYS A 99 -15.39 5.11 -13.67
CA LYS A 99 -14.88 6.25 -14.42
C LYS A 99 -13.40 6.51 -14.08
N VAL A 100 -12.56 6.46 -15.09
CA VAL A 100 -11.12 6.73 -14.98
C VAL A 100 -10.81 8.00 -15.77
N TYR A 101 -9.86 8.80 -15.28
CA TYR A 101 -9.42 10.03 -15.91
C TYR A 101 -7.91 9.94 -16.20
N PRO A 102 -7.51 9.35 -17.35
CA PRO A 102 -6.08 9.14 -17.65
C PRO A 102 -5.25 10.43 -17.60
N LYS A 103 -5.82 11.57 -18.01
CA LYS A 103 -5.12 12.86 -18.01
C LYS A 103 -4.65 13.33 -16.61
N ASP A 104 -5.26 12.85 -15.54
CA ASP A 104 -4.92 13.19 -14.16
C ASP A 104 -3.83 12.25 -13.59
N LEU A 105 -3.36 11.30 -14.40
CA LEU A 105 -2.42 10.25 -14.02
C LEU A 105 -1.17 10.28 -14.91
N THR A 106 -0.02 9.97 -14.31
CA THR A 106 1.19 9.66 -15.08
C THR A 106 1.21 8.20 -15.51
N GLN A 107 0.61 7.31 -14.69
CA GLN A 107 0.56 5.88 -14.95
C GLN A 107 -0.76 5.26 -14.50
N ILE A 108 -1.25 4.28 -15.28
CA ILE A 108 -2.32 3.35 -14.89
C ILE A 108 -1.73 1.96 -14.83
N ILE A 109 -1.88 1.30 -13.69
CA ILE A 109 -1.49 -0.10 -13.53
C ILE A 109 -2.77 -0.96 -13.53
N TYR A 110 -2.98 -1.75 -14.58
CA TYR A 110 -4.06 -2.73 -14.56
C TYR A 110 -3.75 -3.82 -13.55
N PHE A 111 -4.58 -3.95 -12.54
CA PHE A 111 -4.44 -4.93 -11.48
C PHE A 111 -5.43 -6.07 -11.68
N GLY A 112 -5.03 -7.27 -11.90
CA GLY A 112 -3.74 -7.75 -12.36
C GLY A 112 -3.91 -9.22 -12.70
N LEU A 113 -2.99 -9.79 -13.47
CA LEU A 113 -3.06 -11.19 -13.87
C LEU A 113 -2.32 -12.08 -12.87
N ASN A 114 -2.92 -13.22 -12.53
CA ASN A 114 -2.28 -14.24 -11.71
C ASN A 114 -1.28 -15.06 -12.53
N VAL A 115 -0.31 -15.66 -11.85
CA VAL A 115 0.71 -16.50 -12.46
C VAL A 115 0.75 -17.88 -11.79
N ASN A 116 1.02 -18.93 -12.58
CA ASN A 116 1.24 -20.28 -12.10
C ASN A 116 2.69 -20.47 -11.64
N LYS A 117 2.93 -21.51 -10.82
CA LYS A 117 4.27 -21.90 -10.34
C LYS A 117 5.29 -22.20 -11.44
N ASP A 118 4.84 -22.52 -12.65
CA ASP A 118 5.70 -22.76 -13.81
C ASP A 118 6.03 -21.48 -14.62
N GLY A 119 5.59 -20.32 -14.14
CA GLY A 119 5.78 -19.02 -14.78
C GLY A 119 4.76 -18.65 -15.85
N SER A 120 3.74 -19.51 -16.13
CA SER A 120 2.67 -19.15 -17.09
C SER A 120 1.69 -18.18 -16.48
N ILE A 121 1.25 -17.18 -17.25
CA ILE A 121 0.19 -16.25 -16.87
C ILE A 121 -1.16 -16.95 -17.01
N ILE A 122 -1.98 -16.88 -15.95
CA ILE A 122 -3.31 -17.51 -15.93
C ILE A 122 -4.29 -16.67 -16.78
N LYS A 123 -4.63 -17.19 -17.95
CA LYS A 123 -5.57 -16.56 -18.88
C LYS A 123 -6.91 -17.33 -18.95
N TYR A 124 -6.84 -18.63 -18.70
CA TYR A 124 -7.98 -19.56 -18.79
C TYR A 124 -8.02 -20.46 -17.56
N ASP A 125 -9.21 -20.86 -17.17
CA ASP A 125 -9.43 -21.84 -16.11
C ASP A 125 -9.27 -23.29 -16.62
N GLU A 126 -9.53 -24.27 -15.76
CA GLU A 126 -9.46 -25.71 -16.08
C GLU A 126 -10.47 -26.18 -17.14
N ASN A 127 -11.55 -25.41 -17.35
CA ASN A 127 -12.56 -25.63 -18.38
C ASN A 127 -12.25 -24.89 -19.67
N ASN A 128 -11.06 -24.30 -19.81
CA ASN A 128 -10.63 -23.47 -20.92
C ASN A 128 -11.53 -22.23 -21.15
N LEU A 129 -12.14 -21.72 -20.08
CA LEU A 129 -12.87 -20.45 -20.07
C LEU A 129 -11.95 -19.33 -19.63
N PRO A 130 -12.02 -18.12 -20.24
CA PRO A 130 -11.15 -17.03 -19.82
C PRO A 130 -11.49 -16.60 -18.38
N VAL A 131 -10.46 -16.49 -17.53
CA VAL A 131 -10.63 -15.95 -16.17
C VAL A 131 -11.05 -14.48 -16.21
N LEU A 132 -11.71 -14.01 -15.14
CA LEU A 132 -12.29 -12.66 -15.11
C LEU A 132 -11.25 -11.56 -15.37
N GLU A 133 -10.08 -11.67 -14.74
CA GLU A 133 -8.99 -10.70 -14.90
C GLU A 133 -8.53 -10.61 -16.36
N TRP A 134 -8.38 -11.74 -17.03
CA TRP A 134 -8.01 -11.77 -18.45
C TRP A 134 -9.15 -11.25 -19.36
N SER A 135 -10.41 -11.58 -19.04
CA SER A 135 -11.57 -11.09 -19.77
C SER A 135 -11.69 -9.57 -19.71
N TYR A 136 -11.52 -8.99 -18.51
CA TYR A 136 -11.60 -7.54 -18.35
C TYR A 136 -10.38 -6.81 -18.91
N PHE A 137 -9.18 -7.40 -18.88
CA PHE A 137 -8.00 -6.88 -19.57
C PHE A 137 -8.22 -6.75 -21.07
N ASN A 138 -8.98 -7.68 -21.67
CA ASN A 138 -9.32 -7.69 -23.09
C ASN A 138 -10.65 -7.00 -23.42
N SER A 139 -11.34 -6.42 -22.44
CA SER A 139 -12.61 -5.75 -22.66
C SER A 139 -12.46 -4.48 -23.50
N ASP A 140 -13.50 -4.14 -24.26
CA ASP A 140 -13.58 -2.88 -25.01
C ASP A 140 -13.42 -1.67 -24.08
N TYR A 141 -13.96 -1.77 -22.85
CA TYR A 141 -13.86 -0.69 -21.89
C TYR A 141 -12.42 -0.40 -21.47
N PHE A 142 -11.64 -1.42 -21.15
CA PHE A 142 -10.21 -1.21 -20.85
C PHE A 142 -9.43 -0.82 -22.12
N GLY A 143 -9.82 -1.33 -23.27
CA GLY A 143 -9.29 -0.91 -24.59
C GLY A 143 -9.48 0.59 -24.82
N GLN A 144 -10.64 1.15 -24.46
CA GLN A 144 -10.90 2.58 -24.52
C GLN A 144 -10.02 3.35 -23.55
N ILE A 145 -9.88 2.91 -22.29
CA ILE A 145 -9.00 3.54 -21.29
C ILE A 145 -7.55 3.59 -21.80
N ARG A 146 -7.02 2.50 -22.39
CA ARG A 146 -5.67 2.48 -22.99
C ARG A 146 -5.53 3.49 -24.12
N LYS A 147 -6.55 3.64 -24.96
CA LYS A 147 -6.55 4.63 -26.04
C LYS A 147 -6.54 6.05 -25.50
N GLU A 148 -7.36 6.36 -24.51
CA GLU A 148 -7.41 7.66 -23.85
C GLU A 148 -6.08 7.98 -23.13
N ALA A 149 -5.48 6.97 -22.46
CA ALA A 149 -4.17 7.07 -21.83
C ALA A 149 -3.06 7.41 -22.84
N SER A 150 -3.07 6.75 -24.02
CA SER A 150 -2.13 7.06 -25.10
C SER A 150 -2.26 8.50 -25.59
N VAL A 151 -3.49 9.04 -25.67
CA VAL A 151 -3.75 10.43 -26.10
C VAL A 151 -3.25 11.43 -25.05
N SER A 152 -3.43 11.14 -23.77
CA SER A 152 -2.97 12.01 -22.67
C SER A 152 -1.49 11.87 -22.32
N GLY A 153 -0.79 10.87 -22.88
CA GLY A 153 0.60 10.56 -22.55
C GLY A 153 0.76 9.77 -21.25
N THR A 154 -0.34 9.28 -20.68
CA THR A 154 -0.36 8.44 -19.48
C THR A 154 0.16 7.05 -19.83
N LYS A 155 1.08 6.52 -19.04
CA LYS A 155 1.66 5.20 -19.22
C LYS A 155 0.71 4.11 -18.74
N VAL A 156 0.67 2.96 -19.44
CA VAL A 156 -0.15 1.80 -19.04
C VAL A 156 0.74 0.61 -18.76
N LEU A 157 0.67 0.13 -17.52
CA LEU A 157 1.39 -1.04 -17.04
C LEU A 157 0.41 -2.18 -16.74
N LEU A 158 0.94 -3.40 -16.77
CA LEU A 158 0.22 -4.61 -16.34
C LEU A 158 0.84 -5.14 -15.06
N SER A 159 0.02 -5.33 -14.02
CA SER A 159 0.43 -6.02 -12.80
C SER A 159 0.34 -7.53 -12.95
N ILE A 160 1.41 -8.22 -12.56
CA ILE A 160 1.49 -9.68 -12.40
C ILE A 160 1.56 -9.96 -10.92
N LYS A 161 0.61 -10.73 -10.43
CA LYS A 161 0.46 -10.96 -9.00
C LYS A 161 0.48 -12.43 -8.60
N SER A 162 0.97 -12.67 -7.40
CA SER A 162 0.82 -13.93 -6.69
C SER A 162 0.83 -13.69 -5.18
N PHE A 163 -0.09 -14.35 -4.48
CA PHE A 163 -0.25 -14.32 -3.02
C PHE A 163 -0.01 -15.69 -2.40
N ASP A 164 0.54 -16.63 -3.20
CA ASP A 164 0.93 -17.96 -2.74
C ASP A 164 2.45 -18.07 -2.68
N ASN A 165 2.99 -18.20 -1.46
CA ASN A 165 4.42 -18.30 -1.21
C ASN A 165 5.09 -19.37 -2.08
N THR A 166 4.44 -20.54 -2.24
CA THR A 166 5.00 -21.65 -3.03
C THR A 166 5.12 -21.30 -4.50
N THR A 167 4.11 -20.66 -5.05
CA THR A 167 4.12 -20.17 -6.44
C THR A 167 5.23 -19.16 -6.65
N ILE A 168 5.34 -18.16 -5.75
CA ILE A 168 6.38 -17.13 -5.83
C ILE A 168 7.77 -17.78 -5.74
N ASP A 169 8.01 -18.63 -4.74
CA ASP A 169 9.30 -19.31 -4.54
C ASP A 169 9.73 -20.12 -5.78
N ASN A 170 8.78 -20.83 -6.40
CA ASN A 170 9.05 -21.59 -7.64
C ASN A 170 9.42 -20.66 -8.80
N ILE A 171 8.71 -19.55 -8.98
CA ILE A 171 8.98 -18.62 -10.09
C ILE A 171 10.36 -17.98 -9.93
N ILE A 172 10.68 -17.44 -8.75
CA ILE A 172 11.90 -16.67 -8.53
C ILE A 172 13.17 -17.54 -8.42
N SER A 173 13.04 -18.85 -8.15
CA SER A 173 14.17 -19.78 -8.04
C SER A 173 14.38 -20.67 -9.25
N SER A 174 13.37 -20.77 -10.14
CA SER A 174 13.45 -21.64 -11.32
C SER A 174 13.73 -20.83 -12.58
N GLN A 175 14.90 -21.02 -13.18
CA GLN A 175 15.25 -20.40 -14.46
C GLN A 175 14.23 -20.70 -15.57
N ILE A 176 13.63 -21.90 -15.56
CA ILE A 176 12.60 -22.31 -16.54
C ILE A 176 11.34 -21.46 -16.34
N ALA A 177 10.87 -21.30 -15.11
CA ALA A 177 9.68 -20.52 -14.79
C ALA A 177 9.91 -19.01 -15.06
N THR A 178 11.06 -18.46 -14.65
CA THR A 178 11.47 -17.08 -14.97
C THR A 178 11.50 -16.84 -16.47
N ASN A 179 12.08 -17.77 -17.25
CA ASN A 179 12.15 -17.67 -18.71
C ASN A 179 10.76 -17.67 -19.34
N LYS A 180 9.88 -18.54 -18.87
CA LYS A 180 8.51 -18.64 -19.37
C LYS A 180 7.74 -17.35 -19.09
N LEU A 181 7.75 -16.89 -17.84
CA LEU A 181 7.08 -15.65 -17.46
C LEU A 181 7.59 -14.46 -18.29
N THR A 182 8.92 -14.30 -18.38
CA THR A 182 9.52 -13.20 -19.16
C THR A 182 9.12 -13.24 -20.62
N GLY A 183 9.08 -14.43 -21.24
CA GLY A 183 8.64 -14.60 -22.63
C GLY A 183 7.18 -14.21 -22.86
N GLU A 184 6.30 -14.60 -21.92
CA GLU A 184 4.88 -14.19 -21.98
C GLU A 184 4.73 -12.67 -21.78
N LEU A 185 5.46 -12.07 -20.86
CA LEU A 185 5.45 -10.63 -20.64
C LEU A 185 5.91 -9.83 -21.85
N LEU A 186 6.99 -10.24 -22.51
CA LEU A 186 7.46 -9.63 -23.76
C LEU A 186 6.37 -9.68 -24.85
N THR A 187 5.66 -10.79 -24.92
CA THR A 187 4.55 -10.96 -25.87
C THR A 187 3.41 -9.99 -25.56
N LEU A 188 3.00 -9.90 -24.29
CA LEU A 188 1.91 -9.00 -23.87
C LEU A 188 2.29 -7.52 -24.03
N ILE A 189 3.50 -7.14 -23.66
CA ILE A 189 4.01 -5.76 -23.84
C ILE A 189 3.89 -5.37 -25.31
N LYS A 190 4.35 -6.21 -26.21
CA LYS A 190 4.29 -5.95 -27.65
C LYS A 190 2.85 -5.93 -28.18
N GLN A 191 2.07 -6.94 -27.83
CA GLN A 191 0.70 -7.12 -28.34
C GLN A 191 -0.22 -5.96 -27.92
N TYR A 192 -0.10 -5.49 -26.67
CA TYR A 192 -0.99 -4.47 -26.10
C TYR A 192 -0.35 -3.08 -26.03
N SER A 193 0.87 -2.93 -26.56
CA SER A 193 1.65 -1.68 -26.51
C SER A 193 1.75 -1.13 -25.07
N LEU A 194 2.07 -2.02 -24.12
CA LEU A 194 2.22 -1.63 -22.71
C LEU A 194 3.52 -0.87 -22.51
N ASP A 195 3.51 0.11 -21.60
CA ASP A 195 4.69 0.89 -21.22
C ASP A 195 5.55 0.21 -20.14
N GLY A 196 5.00 -0.83 -19.48
CA GLY A 196 5.75 -1.52 -18.43
C GLY A 196 4.97 -2.65 -17.74
N ILE A 197 5.63 -3.17 -16.70
CA ILE A 197 5.13 -4.27 -15.87
C ILE A 197 5.28 -3.86 -14.40
N ASN A 198 4.27 -4.21 -13.61
CA ASN A 198 4.31 -4.16 -12.17
C ASN A 198 4.34 -5.59 -11.62
N ILE A 199 5.20 -5.86 -10.63
CA ILE A 199 5.30 -7.14 -9.93
C ILE A 199 4.70 -6.97 -8.54
N ASP A 200 3.65 -7.75 -8.27
CA ASP A 200 2.94 -7.76 -7.00
C ASP A 200 2.99 -9.17 -6.39
N PHE A 201 4.18 -9.52 -5.90
CA PHE A 201 4.45 -10.79 -5.24
C PHE A 201 4.47 -10.58 -3.74
N GLU A 202 3.37 -10.98 -3.07
CA GLU A 202 3.20 -10.75 -1.64
C GLU A 202 3.33 -12.03 -0.82
N TYR A 203 4.18 -11.96 0.22
CA TYR A 203 4.35 -13.03 1.20
C TYR A 203 3.51 -12.73 2.44
N PHE A 204 2.54 -13.59 2.74
CA PHE A 204 1.67 -13.44 3.92
C PHE A 204 2.14 -14.21 5.14
N THR A 205 3.07 -15.15 4.97
CA THR A 205 3.61 -15.96 6.07
C THR A 205 5.13 -15.96 6.04
N ASP A 206 5.76 -16.13 7.21
CA ASP A 206 7.20 -16.35 7.28
C ASP A 206 7.58 -17.60 6.48
N THR A 207 8.61 -17.48 5.67
CA THR A 207 9.17 -18.60 4.89
C THR A 207 10.61 -18.88 5.32
N ASN A 208 11.01 -20.15 5.28
CA ASN A 208 12.42 -20.55 5.43
C ASN A 208 13.20 -20.46 4.12
N PHE A 209 12.52 -20.12 3.03
CA PHE A 209 13.12 -19.95 1.71
C PHE A 209 13.90 -18.62 1.66
N PRO A 210 15.07 -18.57 1.00
CA PRO A 210 15.88 -17.35 0.93
C PRO A 210 15.32 -16.33 -0.07
N THR A 211 14.07 -15.95 0.13
CA THR A 211 13.26 -15.09 -0.73
C THR A 211 13.96 -13.79 -1.10
N SER A 212 14.54 -13.10 -0.13
CA SER A 212 15.19 -11.79 -0.35
C SER A 212 16.33 -11.84 -1.36
N LYS A 213 17.01 -13.00 -1.46
CA LYS A 213 18.05 -13.22 -2.47
C LYS A 213 17.44 -13.47 -3.85
N TYR A 214 16.58 -14.49 -3.93
CA TYR A 214 16.04 -14.94 -5.23
C TYR A 214 15.12 -13.92 -5.88
N LEU A 215 14.33 -13.19 -5.09
CA LEU A 215 13.46 -12.13 -5.61
C LEU A 215 14.29 -10.99 -6.24
N ALA A 216 15.39 -10.60 -5.60
CA ALA A 216 16.26 -9.57 -6.16
C ALA A 216 16.94 -10.03 -7.46
N GLU A 217 17.43 -11.28 -7.51
CA GLU A 217 18.05 -11.87 -8.71
C GLU A 217 17.03 -12.03 -9.85
N PHE A 218 15.82 -12.47 -9.54
CA PHE A 218 14.70 -12.55 -10.49
C PHE A 218 14.37 -11.17 -11.10
N LEU A 219 14.26 -10.12 -10.28
CA LEU A 219 13.93 -8.78 -10.75
C LEU A 219 15.08 -8.19 -11.60
N GLU A 220 16.33 -8.45 -11.25
CA GLU A 220 17.49 -8.04 -12.02
C GLU A 220 17.46 -8.68 -13.42
N GLU A 221 17.27 -10.00 -13.50
CA GLU A 221 17.17 -10.72 -14.77
C GLU A 221 15.96 -10.29 -15.60
N LEU A 222 14.77 -10.20 -14.96
CA LEU A 222 13.54 -9.74 -15.61
C LEU A 222 13.74 -8.36 -16.23
N SER A 223 14.28 -7.42 -15.45
CA SER A 223 14.54 -6.06 -15.91
C SER A 223 15.51 -6.02 -17.09
N ALA A 224 16.64 -6.72 -16.97
CA ALA A 224 17.63 -6.78 -18.05
C ALA A 224 17.04 -7.31 -19.35
N ARG A 225 16.18 -8.33 -19.27
CA ARG A 225 15.57 -8.94 -20.46
C ARG A 225 14.46 -8.11 -21.07
N LEU A 226 13.56 -7.54 -20.25
CA LEU A 226 12.46 -6.71 -20.74
C LEU A 226 12.98 -5.40 -21.36
N LYS A 227 14.08 -4.85 -20.84
CA LYS A 227 14.69 -3.60 -21.32
C LYS A 227 15.68 -3.78 -22.47
N LYS A 228 16.03 -5.01 -22.83
CA LYS A 228 17.03 -5.29 -23.88
C LYS A 228 16.69 -4.57 -25.20
N ASP A 229 15.44 -4.69 -25.65
CA ASP A 229 15.00 -4.15 -26.93
C ASP A 229 14.31 -2.78 -26.78
N ASN A 230 13.78 -2.49 -25.59
CA ASN A 230 13.16 -1.20 -25.26
C ASN A 230 13.55 -0.74 -23.85
N PRO A 231 14.61 0.08 -23.71
CA PRO A 231 15.07 0.56 -22.41
C PRO A 231 14.08 1.50 -21.69
N LYS A 232 13.00 1.93 -22.36
CA LYS A 232 11.97 2.76 -21.77
C LYS A 232 10.88 1.97 -21.03
N ILE A 233 10.90 0.63 -21.10
CA ILE A 233 9.96 -0.21 -20.34
C ILE A 233 10.13 0.06 -18.85
N ILE A 234 9.01 0.39 -18.19
CA ILE A 234 8.97 0.64 -16.76
C ILE A 234 8.78 -0.69 -16.03
N ILE A 235 9.58 -0.90 -14.99
CA ILE A 235 9.43 -2.04 -14.10
C ILE A 235 9.24 -1.51 -12.68
N SER A 236 8.11 -1.84 -12.08
CA SER A 236 7.80 -1.53 -10.70
C SER A 236 7.55 -2.79 -9.88
N ILE A 237 7.74 -2.69 -8.57
CA ILE A 237 7.40 -3.72 -7.60
C ILE A 237 6.58 -3.12 -6.48
N ASP A 238 5.54 -3.86 -6.05
CA ASP A 238 4.78 -3.53 -4.85
C ASP A 238 5.43 -4.19 -3.63
N VAL A 239 5.55 -3.45 -2.53
CA VAL A 239 6.12 -3.94 -1.28
C VAL A 239 5.22 -3.62 -0.11
N ASN A 240 4.98 -4.63 0.74
CA ASN A 240 4.14 -4.46 1.92
C ASN A 240 4.84 -3.59 2.97
N ALA A 241 4.13 -2.56 3.45
CA ALA A 241 4.68 -1.55 4.35
C ALA A 241 5.14 -2.10 5.71
N THR A 242 4.46 -3.11 6.25
CA THR A 242 4.86 -3.71 7.53
C THR A 242 5.98 -4.73 7.37
N VAL A 243 6.04 -5.42 6.23
CA VAL A 243 7.09 -6.40 5.93
C VAL A 243 8.45 -5.74 5.70
N VAL A 244 8.49 -4.56 5.06
CA VAL A 244 9.76 -3.84 4.83
C VAL A 244 10.43 -3.38 6.12
N VAL A 245 9.69 -3.19 7.20
CA VAL A 245 10.24 -2.85 8.53
C VAL A 245 11.05 -4.02 9.11
N GLY A 246 10.58 -5.26 8.87
CA GLY A 246 11.25 -6.49 9.34
C GLY A 246 12.40 -6.99 8.46
N ASP A 247 12.56 -6.47 7.24
CA ASP A 247 13.63 -6.77 6.25
C ASP A 247 13.81 -8.25 5.89
N LYS A 248 12.78 -9.09 6.06
CA LYS A 248 12.91 -10.54 5.87
C LYS A 248 12.71 -10.99 4.42
N ALA A 249 11.70 -10.45 3.72
CA ALA A 249 11.33 -10.88 2.38
C ALA A 249 12.03 -10.08 1.26
N TYR A 250 12.51 -8.87 1.53
CA TYR A 250 12.97 -7.94 0.52
C TYR A 250 14.41 -7.46 0.75
N ASN A 251 15.33 -7.75 -0.19
CA ASN A 251 16.61 -7.05 -0.25
C ASN A 251 16.43 -5.71 -0.98
N MET A 252 15.91 -4.71 -0.27
CA MET A 252 15.53 -3.43 -0.88
C MET A 252 16.68 -2.72 -1.60
N THR A 253 17.92 -2.87 -1.11
CA THR A 253 19.11 -2.28 -1.75
C THR A 253 19.37 -2.89 -3.13
N LYS A 254 19.18 -4.20 -3.31
CA LYS A 254 19.33 -4.86 -4.63
C LYS A 254 18.10 -4.60 -5.50
N ILE A 255 16.90 -4.74 -4.93
CA ILE A 255 15.63 -4.52 -5.63
C ILE A 255 15.58 -3.12 -6.24
N SER A 256 15.91 -2.08 -5.46
CA SER A 256 15.86 -0.69 -5.95
C SER A 256 16.82 -0.39 -7.09
N LYS A 257 17.87 -1.21 -7.29
CA LYS A 257 18.76 -1.13 -8.45
C LYS A 257 18.18 -1.82 -9.67
N ALA A 258 17.45 -2.90 -9.47
CA ALA A 258 16.86 -3.72 -10.53
C ALA A 258 15.61 -3.09 -11.16
N VAL A 259 14.83 -2.29 -10.40
CA VAL A 259 13.56 -1.73 -10.85
C VAL A 259 13.60 -0.21 -11.00
N ASP A 260 12.63 0.36 -11.72
CA ASP A 260 12.48 1.81 -11.88
C ASP A 260 11.74 2.43 -10.70
N GLN A 261 10.76 1.71 -10.14
CA GLN A 261 9.89 2.18 -9.07
C GLN A 261 9.66 1.09 -8.03
N VAL A 262 9.68 1.48 -6.76
CA VAL A 262 9.27 0.69 -5.61
C VAL A 262 8.00 1.33 -5.06
N ILE A 263 6.87 0.64 -5.14
CA ILE A 263 5.58 1.11 -4.67
C ILE A 263 5.35 0.57 -3.27
N LEU A 264 5.44 1.42 -2.27
CA LEU A 264 5.18 1.08 -0.89
C LEU A 264 3.67 1.07 -0.64
N MET A 265 3.08 -0.08 -0.41
CA MET A 265 1.68 -0.26 -0.06
C MET A 265 1.40 0.26 1.36
N ALA A 266 1.34 1.59 1.51
CA ALA A 266 1.26 2.29 2.79
C ALA A 266 -0.18 2.37 3.32
N TYR A 267 -0.85 1.22 3.36
CA TYR A 267 -2.22 1.05 3.82
C TYR A 267 -2.39 -0.32 4.52
N ASP A 268 -3.58 -0.56 5.04
CA ASP A 268 -3.94 -1.78 5.79
C ASP A 268 -3.13 -2.00 7.07
N TYR A 269 -2.56 -0.93 7.65
CA TYR A 269 -1.99 -0.99 9.01
C TYR A 269 -3.06 -1.38 10.05
N ARG A 270 -4.30 -0.97 9.80
CA ARG A 270 -5.52 -1.54 10.38
C ARG A 270 -6.42 -1.99 9.24
N GLY A 271 -6.78 -3.25 9.24
CA GLY A 271 -7.58 -3.89 8.20
C GLY A 271 -8.92 -4.41 8.73
N GLN A 272 -9.65 -5.09 7.87
CA GLN A 272 -10.98 -5.62 8.17
C GLN A 272 -11.02 -6.51 9.43
N SER A 273 -10.02 -7.33 9.65
CA SER A 273 -9.93 -8.30 10.77
C SER A 273 -9.25 -7.72 12.02
N SER A 274 -8.99 -6.43 12.09
CA SER A 274 -8.37 -5.80 13.25
C SER A 274 -9.24 -5.91 14.50
N ILE A 275 -8.62 -6.21 15.65
CA ILE A 275 -9.30 -6.33 16.95
C ILE A 275 -9.65 -4.97 17.58
N ARG A 276 -9.06 -3.89 17.05
CA ARG A 276 -9.35 -2.50 17.42
C ARG A 276 -9.54 -1.70 16.15
N SER A 277 -10.50 -0.79 16.15
CA SER A 277 -10.65 0.21 15.09
C SER A 277 -9.43 1.12 15.03
N GLY A 278 -9.14 1.69 13.88
CA GLY A 278 -8.01 2.58 13.71
C GLY A 278 -7.73 2.92 12.25
N PRO A 279 -6.81 3.85 12.00
CA PRO A 279 -6.53 4.33 10.65
C PRO A 279 -5.90 3.24 9.77
N PRO A 280 -6.41 3.06 8.53
CA PRO A 280 -5.81 2.13 7.58
C PRO A 280 -4.44 2.59 7.08
N ALA A 281 -4.18 3.91 7.08
CA ALA A 281 -2.96 4.49 6.54
C ALA A 281 -2.44 5.65 7.43
N PRO A 282 -2.00 5.37 8.68
CA PRO A 282 -1.51 6.39 9.62
C PRO A 282 -0.17 6.96 9.16
N ILE A 283 -0.03 8.30 9.09
CA ILE A 283 1.29 8.92 8.82
C ILE A 283 2.23 8.65 9.98
N TYR A 284 1.76 8.84 11.21
CA TYR A 284 2.50 8.52 12.44
C TYR A 284 1.68 7.56 13.29
N GLY A 285 2.34 6.65 14.01
CA GLY A 285 1.73 5.70 14.93
C GLY A 285 1.94 6.12 16.38
N GLU A 286 1.08 5.62 17.27
CA GLU A 286 1.34 5.62 18.70
C GLU A 286 2.43 4.59 19.03
N VAL A 287 2.86 4.56 20.30
CA VAL A 287 3.85 3.58 20.76
C VAL A 287 3.41 2.15 20.42
N ASN A 288 4.26 1.40 19.74
CA ASN A 288 4.00 0.04 19.23
C ASN A 288 2.95 -0.06 18.11
N GLU A 289 2.66 1.01 17.41
CA GLU A 289 1.85 0.99 16.18
C GLU A 289 2.73 1.28 14.96
N HIS A 290 2.61 0.45 13.94
CA HIS A 290 3.26 0.69 12.65
C HIS A 290 2.62 1.89 11.94
N SER A 291 3.43 2.56 11.12
CA SER A 291 3.02 3.77 10.42
C SER A 291 3.74 3.96 9.08
N ILE A 292 3.22 4.84 8.25
CA ILE A 292 3.85 5.25 6.99
C ILE A 292 5.26 5.80 7.23
N TRP A 293 5.42 6.64 8.27
CA TRP A 293 6.72 7.20 8.63
C TRP A 293 7.76 6.10 8.94
N GLU A 294 7.41 5.13 9.77
CA GLU A 294 8.29 4.01 10.12
C GLU A 294 8.69 3.21 8.88
N SER A 295 7.72 2.89 8.01
CA SER A 295 7.97 2.12 6.78
C SER A 295 8.88 2.88 5.80
N VAL A 296 8.66 4.19 5.62
CA VAL A 296 9.51 5.04 4.77
C VAL A 296 10.92 5.20 5.36
N GLU A 297 11.05 5.44 6.68
CA GLU A 297 12.35 5.51 7.34
C GLU A 297 13.13 4.20 7.24
N SER A 298 12.45 3.05 7.33
CA SER A 298 13.09 1.75 7.16
C SER A 298 13.69 1.55 5.76
N LEU A 299 13.18 2.25 4.76
CA LEU A 299 13.69 2.21 3.37
C LEU A 299 14.76 3.28 3.10
N SER A 300 14.95 4.23 4.02
CA SER A 300 15.94 5.30 3.87
C SER A 300 17.35 4.74 3.70
N GLY A 301 18.09 5.27 2.71
CA GLY A 301 19.43 4.77 2.35
C GLY A 301 19.46 3.43 1.60
N ARG A 302 18.32 2.72 1.49
CA ARG A 302 18.19 1.46 0.74
C ARG A 302 17.47 1.65 -0.59
N VAL A 303 16.51 2.57 -0.63
CA VAL A 303 15.77 2.95 -1.84
C VAL A 303 15.96 4.43 -2.08
N PRO A 304 16.41 4.86 -3.28
CA PRO A 304 16.44 6.29 -3.62
C PRO A 304 15.03 6.90 -3.54
N GLY A 305 14.87 8.05 -2.89
CA GLY A 305 13.56 8.68 -2.67
C GLY A 305 12.76 8.87 -3.97
N ASN A 306 13.44 9.29 -5.06
CA ASN A 306 12.81 9.47 -6.36
C ASN A 306 12.31 8.17 -7.03
N LYS A 307 12.69 7.00 -6.53
CA LYS A 307 12.16 5.69 -6.95
C LYS A 307 11.06 5.17 -6.02
N LEU A 308 10.93 5.73 -4.82
CA LEU A 308 9.95 5.30 -3.83
C LEU A 308 8.63 6.02 -4.04
N ILE A 309 7.58 5.25 -4.32
CA ILE A 309 6.21 5.73 -4.54
C ILE A 309 5.36 5.38 -3.32
N LEU A 310 4.67 6.36 -2.76
CA LEU A 310 3.79 6.15 -1.61
C LEU A 310 2.38 5.76 -2.09
N ALA A 311 2.00 4.51 -1.95
CA ALA A 311 0.64 4.09 -2.27
C ALA A 311 -0.30 4.38 -1.08
N ILE A 312 -1.40 5.08 -1.37
CA ILE A 312 -2.41 5.51 -0.41
C ILE A 312 -3.79 4.97 -0.80
N PRO A 313 -4.69 4.69 0.18
CA PRO A 313 -5.99 4.11 -0.12
C PRO A 313 -7.05 5.18 -0.43
N PHE A 314 -7.96 4.89 -1.37
CA PHE A 314 -9.23 5.62 -1.52
C PHE A 314 -10.37 4.91 -0.78
N TYR A 315 -10.07 4.38 0.40
CA TYR A 315 -11.00 3.65 1.24
C TYR A 315 -10.59 3.75 2.71
N GLY A 316 -11.42 3.21 3.56
CA GLY A 316 -11.17 2.94 4.95
C GLY A 316 -11.89 1.66 5.37
N TYR A 317 -12.01 1.46 6.66
CA TYR A 317 -12.74 0.32 7.21
C TYR A 317 -13.80 0.77 8.20
N GLU A 318 -14.95 0.09 8.15
CA GLU A 318 -16.06 0.21 9.09
C GLU A 318 -16.08 -1.01 10.00
N TRP A 319 -16.23 -0.78 11.29
CA TRP A 319 -16.39 -1.85 12.26
C TRP A 319 -17.57 -1.56 13.19
N GLN A 320 -18.18 -2.61 13.72
CA GLN A 320 -18.97 -2.49 14.94
C GLN A 320 -18.03 -2.47 16.13
N THR A 321 -18.20 -1.50 17.03
CA THR A 321 -17.31 -1.29 18.17
C THR A 321 -18.05 -1.36 19.50
N VAL A 322 -17.31 -1.64 20.57
CA VAL A 322 -17.86 -1.76 21.94
C VAL A 322 -18.36 -0.41 22.45
N ASN A 323 -17.72 0.68 22.03
CA ASN A 323 -18.09 2.06 22.37
C ASN A 323 -17.67 3.01 21.22
N ASP A 324 -18.02 4.28 21.36
CA ASP A 324 -17.74 5.35 20.40
C ASP A 324 -16.39 6.06 20.58
N LYS A 325 -15.53 5.58 21.51
CA LYS A 325 -14.23 6.19 21.80
C LYS A 325 -13.20 5.87 20.71
N HIS A 326 -12.22 6.75 20.56
CA HIS A 326 -11.07 6.59 19.68
C HIS A 326 -10.43 5.20 19.84
N LYS A 327 -10.17 4.51 18.69
CA LYS A 327 -9.53 3.17 18.64
C LYS A 327 -10.23 2.13 19.54
N SER A 328 -11.56 2.13 19.56
CA SER A 328 -12.36 1.19 20.34
C SER A 328 -12.12 -0.28 19.93
N SER A 329 -12.34 -1.19 20.87
CA SER A 329 -12.37 -2.63 20.58
C SER A 329 -13.46 -2.96 19.57
N VAL A 330 -13.13 -3.83 18.63
CA VAL A 330 -14.00 -4.26 17.52
C VAL A 330 -14.76 -5.53 17.92
N ILE A 331 -16.01 -5.64 17.50
CA ILE A 331 -16.76 -6.89 17.54
C ILE A 331 -16.23 -7.77 16.39
N GLU A 332 -15.71 -8.93 16.74
CA GLU A 332 -15.09 -9.86 15.79
C GLU A 332 -15.97 -10.14 14.58
N GLY A 333 -15.37 -10.17 13.40
CA GLY A 333 -16.06 -10.42 12.13
C GLY A 333 -16.93 -9.27 11.61
N SER A 334 -16.98 -8.12 12.31
CA SER A 334 -17.83 -6.98 11.92
C SER A 334 -17.15 -6.00 10.95
N GLY A 335 -15.87 -6.19 10.65
CA GLY A 335 -15.12 -5.28 9.79
C GLY A 335 -15.55 -5.35 8.33
N ALA A 336 -15.69 -4.20 7.67
CA ALA A 336 -16.06 -4.10 6.27
C ALA A 336 -15.30 -2.97 5.58
N LEU A 337 -14.98 -3.14 4.30
CA LEU A 337 -14.39 -2.10 3.47
C LEU A 337 -15.39 -0.94 3.28
N ALA A 338 -14.93 0.28 3.47
CA ALA A 338 -15.67 1.50 3.22
C ALA A 338 -14.95 2.36 2.18
N THR A 339 -15.38 2.30 0.91
CA THR A 339 -14.78 3.10 -0.17
C THR A 339 -15.03 4.59 0.06
N TYR A 340 -14.19 5.46 -0.51
CA TYR A 340 -14.38 6.92 -0.48
C TYR A 340 -15.80 7.31 -0.90
N LYS A 341 -16.31 6.71 -2.00
CA LYS A 341 -17.69 6.89 -2.46
C LYS A 341 -18.71 6.59 -1.36
N ARG A 342 -18.63 5.40 -0.74
CA ARG A 342 -19.55 4.98 0.33
C ARG A 342 -19.53 5.96 1.49
N ILE A 343 -18.35 6.44 1.88
CA ILE A 343 -18.20 7.38 3.00
C ILE A 343 -18.86 8.73 2.67
N LYS A 344 -18.62 9.26 1.46
CA LYS A 344 -19.27 10.51 1.01
C LYS A 344 -20.79 10.38 0.93
N GLU A 345 -21.31 9.24 0.49
CA GLU A 345 -22.75 8.95 0.48
C GLU A 345 -23.32 8.86 1.91
N LEU A 346 -22.67 8.13 2.82
CA LEU A 346 -23.05 8.02 4.21
C LEU A 346 -23.11 9.40 4.90
N LEU A 347 -22.10 10.23 4.68
CA LEU A 347 -22.02 11.59 5.24
C LEU A 347 -23.10 12.53 4.71
N ARG A 348 -23.62 12.29 3.51
CA ARG A 348 -24.74 13.05 2.92
C ARG A 348 -26.10 12.57 3.45
N GLU A 349 -26.25 11.27 3.69
CA GLU A 349 -27.53 10.64 4.01
C GLU A 349 -27.86 10.67 5.51
N ARG A 350 -26.86 10.88 6.39
CA ARG A 350 -27.02 10.81 7.84
C ARG A 350 -26.57 12.11 8.50
N SER A 351 -27.41 12.61 9.41
CA SER A 351 -27.12 13.80 10.23
C SER A 351 -26.62 13.48 11.65
N ASP A 352 -26.71 12.20 12.06
CA ASP A 352 -26.34 11.73 13.41
C ASP A 352 -24.88 11.26 13.52
N ILE A 353 -24.06 11.52 12.51
CA ILE A 353 -22.65 11.13 12.45
C ILE A 353 -21.80 12.09 13.29
N ILE A 354 -21.03 11.53 14.22
CA ILE A 354 -19.98 12.23 14.96
C ILE A 354 -18.68 12.10 14.20
N LYS A 355 -18.17 13.23 13.68
CA LYS A 355 -16.89 13.30 12.93
C LYS A 355 -15.77 13.70 13.87
N SER A 356 -14.62 13.09 13.71
CA SER A 356 -13.43 13.33 14.51
C SER A 356 -12.16 13.27 13.66
N TRP A 357 -11.06 13.73 14.22
CA TRP A 357 -9.75 13.72 13.61
C TRP A 357 -8.71 13.17 14.59
N ASP A 358 -7.84 12.29 14.11
CA ASP A 358 -6.68 11.79 14.85
C ASP A 358 -5.45 12.60 14.45
N ASP A 359 -4.97 13.45 15.35
CA ASP A 359 -3.83 14.34 15.09
C ASP A 359 -2.49 13.61 14.97
N ILE A 360 -2.36 12.42 15.54
CA ILE A 360 -1.14 11.62 15.44
C ILE A 360 -1.11 10.97 14.05
N SER A 361 -2.11 10.18 13.73
CA SER A 361 -2.16 9.45 12.47
C SER A 361 -2.47 10.32 11.25
N LYS A 362 -2.91 11.58 11.48
CA LYS A 362 -3.41 12.49 10.43
C LYS A 362 -4.54 11.87 9.60
N SER A 363 -5.47 11.24 10.31
CA SER A 363 -6.58 10.50 9.71
C SER A 363 -7.93 10.93 10.26
N PRO A 364 -8.96 11.08 9.42
CA PRO A 364 -10.33 11.27 9.86
C PRO A 364 -10.92 9.96 10.34
N TRP A 365 -11.82 10.06 11.30
CA TRP A 365 -12.70 8.96 11.70
C TRP A 365 -14.06 9.47 12.07
N LEU A 366 -15.03 8.57 12.07
CA LEU A 366 -16.40 8.89 12.45
C LEU A 366 -17.04 7.77 13.24
N SER A 367 -18.08 8.10 14.02
CA SER A 367 -18.94 7.13 14.67
C SER A 367 -20.41 7.47 14.47
N TYR A 368 -21.25 6.45 14.48
CA TYR A 368 -22.71 6.56 14.40
C TYR A 368 -23.39 5.31 14.95
N ILE A 369 -24.71 5.37 15.16
CA ILE A 369 -25.48 4.21 15.62
C ILE A 369 -26.31 3.66 14.46
N GLN A 370 -26.21 2.36 14.21
CA GLN A 370 -27.03 1.67 13.23
C GLN A 370 -27.62 0.40 13.83
N TYR A 371 -28.94 0.30 13.82
CA TYR A 371 -29.68 -0.83 14.42
C TYR A 371 -29.27 -1.13 15.87
N GLY A 372 -29.03 -0.09 16.67
CA GLY A 372 -28.59 -0.21 18.05
C GLY A 372 -27.10 -0.53 18.24
N ALA A 373 -26.35 -0.76 17.18
CA ALA A 373 -24.92 -1.02 17.21
C ALA A 373 -24.11 0.26 16.94
N ILE A 374 -23.04 0.44 17.70
CA ILE A 374 -22.10 1.54 17.47
C ILE A 374 -21.18 1.14 16.32
N LYS A 375 -21.09 1.99 15.31
CA LYS A 375 -20.21 1.87 14.15
C LYS A 375 -19.11 2.90 14.22
N GLN A 376 -17.91 2.52 13.84
CA GLN A 376 -16.79 3.42 13.58
C GLN A 376 -16.22 3.19 12.19
N ILE A 377 -15.87 4.28 11.51
CA ILE A 377 -15.12 4.23 10.25
C ILE A 377 -13.88 5.09 10.43
N TYR A 378 -12.70 4.51 10.14
CA TYR A 378 -11.48 5.26 9.85
C TYR A 378 -11.23 5.22 8.36
N TYR A 379 -10.91 6.37 7.76
CA TYR A 379 -10.94 6.51 6.30
C TYR A 379 -9.96 7.57 5.78
N GLU A 380 -9.95 7.77 4.47
CA GLU A 380 -9.26 8.89 3.84
C GLU A 380 -10.26 9.92 3.33
N ASP A 381 -9.94 11.20 3.55
CA ASP A 381 -10.63 12.36 3.01
C ASP A 381 -9.65 13.33 2.35
N ASP A 382 -10.16 14.43 1.86
CA ASP A 382 -9.37 15.46 1.15
C ASP A 382 -8.23 16.01 2.04
N ARG A 383 -8.45 16.14 3.36
CA ARG A 383 -7.46 16.60 4.34
C ARG A 383 -6.37 15.56 4.56
N SER A 384 -6.72 14.31 4.80
CA SER A 384 -5.75 13.24 5.06
C SER A 384 -4.92 12.90 3.82
N ILE A 385 -5.52 12.98 2.63
CA ILE A 385 -4.81 12.84 1.35
C ILE A 385 -3.79 13.98 1.19
N ALA A 386 -4.19 15.23 1.49
CA ALA A 386 -3.27 16.37 1.46
C ALA A 386 -2.08 16.21 2.41
N GLU A 387 -2.31 15.70 3.64
CA GLU A 387 -1.23 15.44 4.60
C GLU A 387 -0.26 14.36 4.07
N LYS A 388 -0.75 13.29 3.42
CA LYS A 388 0.10 12.25 2.82
C LYS A 388 0.91 12.77 1.61
N ILE A 389 0.33 13.65 0.80
CA ILE A 389 1.06 14.30 -0.30
C ILE A 389 2.17 15.21 0.25
N LYS A 390 1.88 16.02 1.28
CA LYS A 390 2.89 16.85 1.95
C LYS A 390 4.03 15.97 2.49
N PHE A 391 3.69 14.89 3.19
CA PHE A 391 4.66 13.92 3.70
C PHE A 391 5.53 13.35 2.56
N ALA A 392 4.95 12.93 1.45
CA ALA A 392 5.70 12.42 0.29
C ALA A 392 6.66 13.49 -0.28
N LYS A 393 6.23 14.76 -0.33
CA LYS A 393 7.09 15.88 -0.76
C LYS A 393 8.22 16.15 0.22
N GLU A 394 7.95 16.18 1.52
CA GLU A 394 8.94 16.38 2.59
C GLU A 394 10.02 15.28 2.60
N LYS A 395 9.63 14.05 2.31
CA LYS A 395 10.54 12.89 2.18
C LYS A 395 11.19 12.77 0.80
N ASN A 396 10.93 13.71 -0.12
CA ASN A 396 11.42 13.68 -1.50
C ASN A 396 11.12 12.38 -2.24
N LEU A 397 9.91 11.81 -2.02
CA LEU A 397 9.46 10.60 -2.70
C LEU A 397 9.18 10.88 -4.18
N GLY A 398 9.29 9.84 -5.01
CA GLY A 398 9.07 9.88 -6.46
C GLY A 398 7.63 10.16 -6.87
N GLY A 399 6.66 10.00 -5.96
CA GLY A 399 5.26 10.26 -6.22
C GLY A 399 4.32 9.54 -5.27
N ILE A 400 3.07 9.46 -5.67
CA ILE A 400 2.02 8.71 -4.99
C ILE A 400 1.39 7.69 -5.92
N ALA A 401 0.84 6.62 -5.35
CA ALA A 401 -0.02 5.67 -6.04
C ALA A 401 -1.37 5.56 -5.31
N ILE A 402 -2.45 5.29 -6.04
CA ILE A 402 -3.80 5.22 -5.50
C ILE A 402 -4.32 3.79 -5.57
N TRP A 403 -4.71 3.23 -4.43
CA TRP A 403 -5.47 1.99 -4.33
C TRP A 403 -6.91 2.30 -3.87
N ALA A 404 -7.95 2.23 -4.73
CA ALA A 404 -7.87 1.88 -6.13
C ALA A 404 -8.82 2.79 -6.94
N LEU A 405 -8.52 2.93 -8.21
CA LEU A 405 -9.37 3.67 -9.16
C LEU A 405 -10.79 3.10 -9.18
N GLY A 406 -11.77 4.00 -9.09
CA GLY A 406 -13.18 3.67 -8.99
C GLY A 406 -13.73 3.62 -7.56
N TYR A 407 -12.88 3.61 -6.53
CA TYR A 407 -13.33 3.67 -5.13
C TYR A 407 -13.84 5.07 -4.75
N GLU A 408 -13.38 6.10 -5.45
CA GLU A 408 -13.89 7.46 -5.34
C GLU A 408 -15.27 7.65 -5.98
N GLY A 409 -15.68 6.71 -6.86
CA GLY A 409 -16.92 6.84 -7.64
C GLY A 409 -16.85 8.02 -8.60
N ASN A 410 -17.84 8.94 -8.51
CA ASN A 410 -17.88 10.16 -9.35
C ASN A 410 -17.35 11.41 -8.62
N TYR A 411 -16.79 11.25 -7.43
CA TYR A 411 -16.26 12.37 -6.66
C TYR A 411 -14.89 12.80 -7.19
N ARG A 412 -14.73 14.12 -7.46
CA ARG A 412 -13.50 14.68 -8.02
C ARG A 412 -12.56 15.27 -6.96
N GLN A 413 -13.07 15.52 -5.77
CA GLN A 413 -12.32 16.21 -4.72
C GLN A 413 -10.95 15.60 -4.41
N PRO A 414 -10.77 14.26 -4.28
CA PRO A 414 -9.44 13.71 -4.03
C PRO A 414 -8.46 13.98 -5.18
N TRP A 415 -8.95 14.01 -6.41
CA TRP A 415 -8.12 14.33 -7.60
C TRP A 415 -7.73 15.79 -7.64
N GLU A 416 -8.64 16.72 -7.30
CA GLU A 416 -8.36 18.15 -7.18
C GLU A 416 -7.28 18.44 -6.14
N VAL A 417 -7.28 17.72 -5.01
CA VAL A 417 -6.22 17.80 -3.98
C VAL A 417 -4.88 17.32 -4.53
N ILE A 418 -4.88 16.17 -5.23
CA ILE A 418 -3.66 15.59 -5.83
C ILE A 418 -3.07 16.53 -6.86
N GLU A 419 -3.88 17.01 -7.81
CA GLU A 419 -3.49 17.94 -8.86
C GLU A 419 -2.90 19.25 -8.26
N THR A 420 -3.52 19.79 -7.21
CA THR A 420 -3.08 21.04 -6.59
C THR A 420 -1.77 20.91 -5.82
N LEU A 421 -1.51 19.75 -5.18
CA LEU A 421 -0.43 19.62 -4.20
C LEU A 421 0.77 18.81 -4.69
N LEU A 422 0.61 17.94 -5.68
CA LEU A 422 1.71 17.04 -6.08
C LEU A 422 2.66 17.70 -7.10
N ASP A 423 2.19 18.63 -7.90
CA ASP A 423 2.97 19.40 -8.89
C ASP A 423 4.01 20.38 -8.31
#